data_1dacba9ec6d2a4fbd6d12015f98b587b
#
_entry.id   1dacba9ec6d2a4fbd6d12015f98b587b
#
_cell.length_a   1.000
_cell.length_b   1.000
_cell.length_c   1.000
_cell.angle_alpha   90.00
_cell.angle_beta   90.00
_cell.angle_gamma   90.00
#
_symmetry.space_group_name_H-M   'P 1'
#
loop_
_entity.id
_entity.type
_entity.pdbx_description
1 polymer ?
#
loop_
_entity_poly.entity_id
_entity_poly.type
_entity_poly.pdbx_seq_one_letter_code
_entity_poly.pdbx_strand_id
1 'polypeptide(L)'
;MLNRFLTQTQFSSVDDYKENLHFIIPENFNFAYDVMDVWAEEKPEKTALLWADDKGCSHSFSFKEMKEFSDKAASYFMSLGIGHGDMVMLILKRKYEFWISMLALHKIGAVAIPATHMLTKHDIVYRNNRADIKAIICVGEDYVLNQVKESLPESPSLKTLISIGPNVPDGFHSWYGEWDKAPSFVKPEHVNDNSDTMLMYFTSGTSGEPKMVAHDFLYALGHLTTGVFWHNLKEDSIHLTVADTGWGKAVWGKLYGQWFAGATVFVFDHQKFSADSMLRKIEEFHITSFCAPPTVYRFMIHEDFSKYDLSSLRYCCTAGEALNPAVYDKFLKLTGIKLMEGFGQTETTMTLGTMPWMEPKPGSMGMPNPQYEIDLVRSDGTSCEDGEKGEIVIKTSEGKPLGLFKEYYRDPELTENTWHDGYYHTGDVAWRDEDGYYWFVGRIDDVIKSSGYRIGPFEVESALMTHPAVVECAITGVPDDIRGMVVKATVVLGKDWKGQEGPELVKQLQEHVKHETAPYKYPRIIEFVDELPKTISGKIRRVEIREKDKKN
;
A
#
# COMPACT_ATOMS: atom_id res chain seq x y z
N MET A 1 -25.95 -2.30 -3.07
CA MET A 1 -24.80 -1.58 -2.47
C MET A 1 -24.27 -0.46 -3.39
N LEU A 2 -23.64 -0.76 -4.55
CA LEU A 2 -22.92 0.24 -5.36
C LEU A 2 -23.76 1.43 -5.83
N ASN A 3 -25.03 1.21 -6.21
CA ASN A 3 -25.97 2.27 -6.65
C ASN A 3 -26.29 3.32 -5.55
N ARG A 4 -25.84 3.10 -4.32
CA ARG A 4 -25.92 4.09 -3.23
C ARG A 4 -24.83 5.17 -3.36
N PHE A 5 -23.76 4.86 -4.08
CA PHE A 5 -22.54 5.68 -4.14
C PHE A 5 -22.12 6.05 -5.56
N LEU A 6 -22.69 5.41 -6.57
CA LEU A 6 -22.39 5.66 -7.98
C LEU A 6 -23.66 5.79 -8.81
N THR A 7 -23.64 6.68 -9.79
CA THR A 7 -24.72 6.81 -10.78
C THR A 7 -24.71 5.68 -11.80
N GLN A 8 -23.51 5.16 -12.13
CA GLN A 8 -23.29 3.99 -13.00
C GLN A 8 -22.31 3.03 -12.35
N THR A 9 -22.57 1.73 -12.41
CA THR A 9 -21.80 0.69 -11.71
C THR A 9 -21.10 -0.31 -12.64
N GLN A 10 -21.25 -0.18 -13.95
CA GLN A 10 -20.62 -1.01 -14.96
C GLN A 10 -20.10 -0.14 -16.09
N PHE A 11 -18.89 -0.40 -16.54
CA PHE A 11 -18.23 0.34 -17.60
C PHE A 11 -17.65 -0.65 -18.61
N SER A 12 -17.65 -0.27 -19.88
CA SER A 12 -17.26 -1.13 -21.00
C SER A 12 -15.97 -0.69 -21.70
N SER A 13 -15.54 0.55 -21.47
CA SER A 13 -14.36 1.15 -22.07
C SER A 13 -13.75 2.23 -21.20
N VAL A 14 -12.56 2.70 -21.56
CA VAL A 14 -11.90 3.83 -20.90
C VAL A 14 -12.73 5.10 -21.01
N ASP A 15 -13.30 5.37 -22.19
CA ASP A 15 -14.11 6.56 -22.43
C ASP A 15 -15.42 6.52 -21.64
N ASP A 16 -16.13 5.37 -21.66
CA ASP A 16 -17.32 5.15 -20.84
C ASP A 16 -17.03 5.37 -19.35
N TYR A 17 -15.87 4.89 -18.86
CA TYR A 17 -15.46 5.07 -17.48
C TYR A 17 -15.12 6.54 -17.14
N LYS A 18 -14.44 7.25 -18.05
CA LYS A 18 -14.12 8.68 -17.87
C LYS A 18 -15.37 9.56 -17.86
N GLU A 19 -16.30 9.29 -18.75
CA GLU A 19 -17.50 10.13 -18.92
C GLU A 19 -18.54 9.89 -17.83
N ASN A 20 -18.64 8.67 -17.31
CA ASN A 20 -19.78 8.24 -16.50
C ASN A 20 -19.44 7.85 -15.05
N LEU A 21 -18.17 7.94 -14.62
CA LEU A 21 -17.84 7.75 -13.21
C LEU A 21 -18.26 8.98 -12.40
N HIS A 22 -19.42 8.91 -11.76
CA HIS A 22 -19.90 9.97 -10.88
C HIS A 22 -20.27 9.40 -9.53
N PHE A 23 -19.69 10.00 -8.47
CA PHE A 23 -19.95 9.61 -7.10
C PHE A 23 -21.20 10.32 -6.54
N ILE A 24 -21.97 9.58 -5.78
CA ILE A 24 -23.00 10.07 -4.87
C ILE A 24 -22.38 10.08 -3.48
N ILE A 25 -22.11 11.26 -2.95
CA ILE A 25 -21.44 11.44 -1.65
C ILE A 25 -22.49 11.67 -0.58
N PRO A 26 -22.67 10.73 0.37
CA PRO A 26 -23.59 10.94 1.49
C PRO A 26 -23.09 12.06 2.43
N GLU A 27 -24.01 12.74 3.07
CA GLU A 27 -23.72 13.56 4.22
C GLU A 27 -23.28 12.67 5.39
N ASN A 28 -22.17 13.05 6.05
CA ASN A 28 -21.61 12.31 7.19
C ASN A 28 -21.38 10.81 6.89
N PHE A 29 -20.78 10.53 5.71
CA PHE A 29 -20.47 9.17 5.30
C PHE A 29 -19.61 8.44 6.36
N ASN A 30 -20.02 7.22 6.71
CA ASN A 30 -19.26 6.34 7.60
C ASN A 30 -19.27 4.92 7.06
N PHE A 31 -18.10 4.43 6.66
CA PHE A 31 -17.96 3.11 6.04
C PHE A 31 -18.55 1.98 6.87
N ALA A 32 -18.40 2.02 8.20
CA ALA A 32 -18.92 0.98 9.07
C ALA A 32 -20.45 0.92 9.06
N TYR A 33 -21.13 2.07 9.04
CA TYR A 33 -22.59 2.13 9.01
C TYR A 33 -23.16 2.01 7.60
N ASP A 34 -22.60 2.76 6.64
CA ASP A 34 -23.19 2.89 5.30
C ASP A 34 -22.86 1.71 4.37
N VAL A 35 -21.85 0.90 4.73
CA VAL A 35 -21.44 -0.27 3.95
C VAL A 35 -21.57 -1.56 4.75
N MET A 36 -20.87 -1.67 5.88
CA MET A 36 -20.81 -2.94 6.61
C MET A 36 -22.12 -3.30 7.30
N ASP A 37 -22.75 -2.34 8.00
CA ASP A 37 -24.04 -2.58 8.65
C ASP A 37 -25.14 -2.83 7.63
N VAL A 38 -25.10 -2.17 6.45
CA VAL A 38 -26.04 -2.43 5.35
C VAL A 38 -25.87 -3.85 4.80
N TRP A 39 -24.64 -4.34 4.59
CA TRP A 39 -24.44 -5.73 4.20
C TRP A 39 -24.91 -6.71 5.27
N ALA A 40 -24.70 -6.39 6.55
CA ALA A 40 -25.18 -7.21 7.66
C ALA A 40 -26.72 -7.31 7.71
N GLU A 41 -27.43 -6.27 7.24
CA GLU A 41 -28.89 -6.29 7.11
C GLU A 41 -29.37 -7.01 5.83
N GLU A 42 -28.74 -6.71 4.67
CA GLU A 42 -29.15 -7.26 3.39
C GLU A 42 -28.74 -8.72 3.18
N LYS A 43 -27.53 -9.10 3.65
CA LYS A 43 -26.92 -10.44 3.48
C LYS A 43 -26.18 -10.90 4.73
N PRO A 44 -26.88 -11.11 5.86
CA PRO A 44 -26.27 -11.35 7.17
C PRO A 44 -25.32 -12.56 7.19
N GLU A 45 -25.68 -13.66 6.54
CA GLU A 45 -24.92 -14.90 6.59
C GLU A 45 -23.77 -14.99 5.55
N LYS A 46 -23.66 -13.97 4.69
CA LYS A 46 -22.58 -13.93 3.70
C LYS A 46 -21.23 -13.71 4.37
N THR A 47 -20.22 -14.50 3.98
CA THR A 47 -18.85 -14.33 4.48
C THR A 47 -18.27 -12.99 4.07
N ALA A 48 -17.89 -12.19 5.05
CA ALA A 48 -17.21 -10.91 4.88
C ALA A 48 -15.69 -11.06 4.98
N LEU A 49 -15.22 -11.84 5.95
CA LEU A 49 -13.81 -12.04 6.25
C LEU A 49 -13.52 -13.53 6.42
N LEU A 50 -12.50 -14.02 5.77
CA LEU A 50 -11.97 -15.37 5.91
C LEU A 50 -10.49 -15.25 6.29
N TRP A 51 -10.14 -15.73 7.48
CA TRP A 51 -8.78 -15.64 8.01
C TRP A 51 -8.18 -17.04 8.17
N ALA A 52 -6.93 -17.21 7.82
CA ALA A 52 -6.18 -18.44 8.07
C ALA A 52 -4.74 -18.12 8.47
N ASP A 53 -4.12 -18.98 9.27
CA ASP A 53 -2.71 -18.89 9.63
C ASP A 53 -1.83 -19.98 9.00
N ASP A 54 -0.54 -19.91 9.26
CA ASP A 54 0.45 -20.92 8.85
C ASP A 54 0.52 -22.14 9.80
N LYS A 55 -0.33 -22.18 10.84
CA LYS A 55 -0.44 -23.29 11.80
C LYS A 55 -1.65 -24.18 11.56
N GLY A 56 -2.46 -23.86 10.54
CA GLY A 56 -3.66 -24.62 10.16
C GLY A 56 -4.95 -24.17 10.86
N CYS A 57 -4.94 -23.03 11.58
CA CYS A 57 -6.15 -22.43 12.09
C CYS A 57 -6.83 -21.58 11.04
N SER A 58 -8.16 -21.58 10.99
CA SER A 58 -8.95 -20.70 10.16
C SER A 58 -10.23 -20.24 10.86
N HIS A 59 -10.68 -19.03 10.51
CA HIS A 59 -11.92 -18.43 10.99
C HIS A 59 -12.66 -17.77 9.85
N SER A 60 -13.96 -17.95 9.80
CA SER A 60 -14.86 -17.29 8.86
C SER A 60 -15.80 -16.39 9.63
N PHE A 61 -15.96 -15.16 9.16
CA PHE A 61 -16.86 -14.17 9.76
C PHE A 61 -17.85 -13.70 8.69
N SER A 62 -19.14 -13.80 8.99
CA SER A 62 -20.20 -13.22 8.19
C SER A 62 -20.28 -11.70 8.36
N PHE A 63 -20.99 -10.99 7.46
CA PHE A 63 -21.23 -9.56 7.64
C PHE A 63 -21.96 -9.25 8.94
N LYS A 64 -22.90 -10.10 9.35
CA LYS A 64 -23.60 -10.00 10.64
C LYS A 64 -22.63 -10.09 11.81
N GLU A 65 -21.76 -11.09 11.82
CA GLU A 65 -20.75 -11.25 12.88
C GLU A 65 -19.76 -10.10 12.90
N MET A 66 -19.32 -9.61 11.75
CA MET A 66 -18.44 -8.42 11.67
C MET A 66 -19.11 -7.19 12.26
N LYS A 67 -20.42 -6.98 12.00
CA LYS A 67 -21.20 -5.92 12.64
C LYS A 67 -21.26 -6.11 14.16
N GLU A 68 -21.66 -7.28 14.62
CA GLU A 68 -21.81 -7.60 16.06
C GLU A 68 -20.48 -7.43 16.82
N PHE A 69 -19.38 -7.95 16.27
CA PHE A 69 -18.06 -7.80 16.88
C PHE A 69 -17.55 -6.36 16.85
N SER A 70 -17.78 -5.61 15.77
CA SER A 70 -17.38 -4.20 15.72
C SER A 70 -18.24 -3.33 16.65
N ASP A 71 -19.53 -3.62 16.83
CA ASP A 71 -20.40 -2.96 17.82
C ASP A 71 -19.88 -3.21 19.24
N LYS A 72 -19.54 -4.46 19.54
CA LYS A 72 -19.01 -4.87 20.84
C LYS A 72 -17.64 -4.21 21.12
N ALA A 73 -16.73 -4.22 20.15
CA ALA A 73 -15.44 -3.55 20.28
C ALA A 73 -15.59 -2.02 20.43
N ALA A 74 -16.51 -1.39 19.70
CA ALA A 74 -16.81 0.03 19.82
C ALA A 74 -17.29 0.38 21.24
N SER A 75 -18.22 -0.40 21.80
CA SER A 75 -18.66 -0.23 23.18
C SER A 75 -17.53 -0.43 24.18
N TYR A 76 -16.69 -1.45 23.96
CA TYR A 76 -15.52 -1.69 24.81
C TYR A 76 -14.55 -0.51 24.78
N PHE A 77 -14.22 0.04 23.61
CA PHE A 77 -13.36 1.21 23.49
C PHE A 77 -13.96 2.45 24.19
N MET A 78 -15.27 2.67 24.01
CA MET A 78 -15.96 3.76 24.70
C MET A 78 -15.90 3.60 26.22
N SER A 79 -16.03 2.38 26.74
CA SER A 79 -15.92 2.11 28.19
C SER A 79 -14.53 2.39 28.76
N LEU A 80 -13.50 2.37 27.92
CA LEU A 80 -12.12 2.76 28.25
C LEU A 80 -11.83 4.25 27.97
N GLY A 81 -12.86 5.02 27.61
CA GLY A 81 -12.78 6.46 27.40
C GLY A 81 -12.23 6.84 26.01
N ILE A 82 -12.22 5.93 25.03
CA ILE A 82 -11.87 6.22 23.64
C ILE A 82 -13.13 6.71 22.91
N GLY A 83 -13.03 7.81 22.16
CA GLY A 83 -14.16 8.39 21.46
C GLY A 83 -13.74 9.23 20.25
N HIS A 84 -14.64 10.09 19.80
CA HIS A 84 -14.46 10.93 18.62
C HIS A 84 -13.14 11.72 18.65
N GLY A 85 -12.38 11.66 17.56
CA GLY A 85 -11.10 12.35 17.39
C GLY A 85 -9.91 11.78 18.16
N ASP A 86 -10.11 10.79 19.02
CA ASP A 86 -9.00 10.15 19.76
C ASP A 86 -8.11 9.33 18.83
N MET A 87 -6.80 9.51 18.96
CA MET A 87 -5.78 8.81 18.16
C MET A 87 -5.49 7.42 18.75
N VAL A 88 -5.69 6.37 17.96
CA VAL A 88 -5.54 4.96 18.39
C VAL A 88 -4.59 4.22 17.47
N MET A 89 -3.44 3.80 17.98
CA MET A 89 -2.46 3.02 17.21
C MET A 89 -2.78 1.53 17.25
N LEU A 90 -2.78 0.89 16.07
CA LEU A 90 -3.08 -0.53 15.88
C LEU A 90 -1.81 -1.29 15.45
N ILE A 91 -1.23 -2.09 16.35
CA ILE A 91 -0.06 -2.94 16.07
C ILE A 91 -0.53 -4.40 16.05
N LEU A 92 -1.28 -4.78 15.02
CA LEU A 92 -2.09 -5.99 15.01
C LEU A 92 -1.66 -7.04 13.97
N LYS A 93 -0.56 -6.81 13.26
CA LYS A 93 -0.12 -7.74 12.20
C LYS A 93 -1.28 -8.03 11.23
N ARG A 94 -1.50 -9.31 10.96
CA ARG A 94 -2.60 -9.81 10.12
C ARG A 94 -3.67 -10.55 10.95
N LYS A 95 -3.84 -10.16 12.25
CA LYS A 95 -4.90 -10.71 13.11
C LYS A 95 -6.27 -10.17 12.69
N TYR A 96 -7.31 -10.99 12.73
CA TYR A 96 -8.67 -10.57 12.33
C TYR A 96 -9.23 -9.44 13.19
N GLU A 97 -8.74 -9.28 14.41
CA GLU A 97 -9.08 -8.16 15.30
C GLU A 97 -8.70 -6.79 14.73
N PHE A 98 -7.78 -6.74 13.76
CA PHE A 98 -7.49 -5.51 13.02
C PHE A 98 -8.74 -4.97 12.31
N TRP A 99 -9.46 -5.82 11.60
CA TRP A 99 -10.68 -5.44 10.88
C TRP A 99 -11.81 -5.05 11.82
N ILE A 100 -11.97 -5.79 12.91
CA ILE A 100 -12.94 -5.48 13.98
C ILE A 100 -12.61 -4.12 14.59
N SER A 101 -11.32 -3.85 14.93
CA SER A 101 -10.87 -2.59 15.50
C SER A 101 -11.08 -1.42 14.56
N MET A 102 -10.74 -1.57 13.26
CA MET A 102 -10.94 -0.53 12.26
C MET A 102 -12.40 -0.10 12.18
N LEU A 103 -13.32 -1.07 12.07
CA LEU A 103 -14.76 -0.78 12.02
C LEU A 103 -15.26 -0.15 13.33
N ALA A 104 -14.80 -0.66 14.48
CA ALA A 104 -15.18 -0.13 15.78
C ALA A 104 -14.75 1.34 15.97
N LEU A 105 -13.51 1.68 15.56
CA LEU A 105 -13.02 3.05 15.61
C LEU A 105 -13.80 3.98 14.67
N HIS A 106 -14.18 3.50 13.48
CA HIS A 106 -15.05 4.27 12.58
C HIS A 106 -16.42 4.52 13.21
N LYS A 107 -17.00 3.51 13.90
CA LYS A 107 -18.31 3.65 14.56
C LYS A 107 -18.35 4.67 15.68
N ILE A 108 -17.22 4.97 16.28
CA ILE A 108 -17.11 5.97 17.37
C ILE A 108 -16.40 7.26 16.95
N GLY A 109 -16.07 7.41 15.66
CA GLY A 109 -15.40 8.59 15.13
C GLY A 109 -13.95 8.79 15.61
N ALA A 110 -13.30 7.74 16.12
CA ALA A 110 -11.90 7.76 16.51
C ALA A 110 -10.97 7.57 15.30
N VAL A 111 -9.74 8.06 15.41
CA VAL A 111 -8.73 8.01 14.35
C VAL A 111 -7.92 6.73 14.47
N ALA A 112 -7.99 5.87 13.46
CA ALA A 112 -7.16 4.67 13.39
C ALA A 112 -5.76 5.01 12.86
N ILE A 113 -4.72 4.49 13.53
CA ILE A 113 -3.31 4.63 13.12
C ILE A 113 -2.70 3.23 13.00
N PRO A 114 -2.87 2.56 11.85
CA PRO A 114 -2.25 1.26 11.64
C PRO A 114 -0.72 1.36 11.67
N ALA A 115 -0.08 0.42 12.36
CA ALA A 115 1.36 0.39 12.51
C ALA A 115 1.91 -1.04 12.43
N THR A 116 3.14 -1.18 11.93
CA THR A 116 3.80 -2.47 11.84
C THR A 116 4.25 -2.97 13.21
N HIS A 117 4.23 -4.28 13.39
CA HIS A 117 4.73 -4.95 14.60
C HIS A 117 6.25 -4.90 14.76
N MET A 118 6.97 -4.40 13.77
CA MET A 118 8.43 -4.27 13.79
C MET A 118 8.92 -2.96 14.40
N LEU A 119 8.01 -2.09 14.89
CA LEU A 119 8.38 -0.84 15.53
C LEU A 119 9.23 -1.09 16.77
N THR A 120 10.31 -0.30 16.90
CA THR A 120 11.11 -0.21 18.11
C THR A 120 10.49 0.75 19.11
N LYS A 121 10.97 0.74 20.38
CA LYS A 121 10.62 1.74 21.39
C LYS A 121 10.71 3.17 20.83
N HIS A 122 11.82 3.50 20.18
CA HIS A 122 12.06 4.83 19.61
C HIS A 122 10.97 5.22 18.60
N ASP A 123 10.61 4.30 17.70
CA ASP A 123 9.56 4.52 16.72
C ASP A 123 8.19 4.74 17.37
N ILE A 124 7.89 4.01 18.43
CA ILE A 124 6.63 4.13 19.18
C ILE A 124 6.56 5.47 19.90
N VAL A 125 7.62 5.85 20.61
CA VAL A 125 7.73 7.15 21.33
C VAL A 125 7.54 8.30 20.34
N TYR A 126 8.23 8.25 19.20
CA TYR A 126 8.09 9.28 18.16
C TYR A 126 6.63 9.45 17.73
N ARG A 127 5.95 8.34 17.38
CA ARG A 127 4.56 8.34 16.91
C ARG A 127 3.61 8.81 18.00
N ASN A 128 3.78 8.32 19.23
CA ASN A 128 2.94 8.69 20.37
C ASN A 128 2.97 10.19 20.60
N ASN A 129 4.15 10.79 20.62
CA ASN A 129 4.31 12.22 20.88
C ASN A 129 3.93 13.08 19.67
N ARG A 130 4.16 12.59 18.44
CA ARG A 130 3.86 13.36 17.24
C ARG A 130 2.36 13.45 16.96
N ALA A 131 1.60 12.40 17.28
CA ALA A 131 0.16 12.32 17.05
C ALA A 131 -0.69 12.41 18.33
N ASP A 132 -0.10 12.62 19.52
CA ASP A 132 -0.80 12.55 20.82
C ASP A 132 -1.64 11.27 20.96
N ILE A 133 -1.03 10.11 20.64
CA ILE A 133 -1.72 8.84 20.68
C ILE A 133 -2.23 8.55 22.08
N LYS A 134 -3.53 8.33 22.20
CA LYS A 134 -4.24 8.08 23.45
C LYS A 134 -4.26 6.60 23.83
N ALA A 135 -4.37 5.72 22.82
CA ALA A 135 -4.46 4.31 23.04
C ALA A 135 -3.62 3.50 22.04
N ILE A 136 -3.10 2.36 22.50
CA ILE A 136 -2.46 1.35 21.65
C ILE A 136 -3.20 0.02 21.82
N ILE A 137 -3.59 -0.58 20.70
CA ILE A 137 -4.11 -1.95 20.63
C ILE A 137 -3.05 -2.79 19.92
N CYS A 138 -2.50 -3.79 20.59
CA CYS A 138 -1.39 -4.56 20.04
C CYS A 138 -1.54 -6.08 20.24
N VAL A 139 -0.85 -6.85 19.42
CA VAL A 139 -0.74 -8.31 19.61
C VAL A 139 0.00 -8.63 20.90
N GLY A 140 -0.45 -9.68 21.61
CA GLY A 140 0.14 -10.16 22.88
C GLY A 140 1.46 -10.92 22.66
N GLU A 141 2.32 -10.45 21.77
CA GLU A 141 3.64 -11.02 21.50
C GLU A 141 4.71 -10.28 22.32
N ASP A 142 5.61 -11.00 22.96
CA ASP A 142 6.61 -10.45 23.91
C ASP A 142 7.41 -9.29 23.32
N TYR A 143 7.83 -9.39 22.05
CA TYR A 143 8.56 -8.30 21.40
C TYR A 143 7.73 -7.02 21.38
N VAL A 144 6.50 -7.07 20.85
CA VAL A 144 5.62 -5.90 20.71
C VAL A 144 5.25 -5.33 22.08
N LEU A 145 4.84 -6.20 23.01
CA LEU A 145 4.49 -5.80 24.38
C LEU A 145 5.65 -5.08 25.09
N ASN A 146 6.89 -5.59 24.96
CA ASN A 146 8.05 -4.98 25.55
C ASN A 146 8.36 -3.60 24.94
N GLN A 147 8.33 -3.47 23.59
CA GLN A 147 8.54 -2.16 22.93
C GLN A 147 7.49 -1.13 23.36
N VAL A 148 6.21 -1.53 23.45
CA VAL A 148 5.13 -0.66 23.93
C VAL A 148 5.34 -0.27 25.39
N LYS A 149 5.63 -1.23 26.28
CA LYS A 149 5.86 -1.00 27.71
C LYS A 149 7.03 -0.05 27.95
N GLU A 150 8.14 -0.27 27.27
CA GLU A 150 9.34 0.57 27.38
C GLU A 150 9.13 2.01 26.88
N SER A 151 8.14 2.23 26.00
CA SER A 151 7.81 3.56 25.47
C SER A 151 7.02 4.43 26.47
N LEU A 152 6.35 3.85 27.47
CA LEU A 152 5.43 4.53 28.39
C LEU A 152 6.03 5.75 29.11
N PRO A 153 7.26 5.69 29.68
CA PRO A 153 7.83 6.82 30.40
C PRO A 153 8.01 8.07 29.54
N GLU A 154 8.10 7.90 28.21
CA GLU A 154 8.37 8.96 27.24
C GLU A 154 7.12 9.31 26.39
N SER A 155 5.95 8.75 26.73
CA SER A 155 4.69 8.88 25.98
C SER A 155 3.55 9.42 26.88
N PRO A 156 3.56 10.70 27.25
CA PRO A 156 2.62 11.25 28.25
C PRO A 156 1.15 11.26 27.81
N SER A 157 0.87 11.26 26.50
CA SER A 157 -0.50 11.20 25.95
C SER A 157 -1.13 9.82 26.05
N LEU A 158 -0.32 8.76 26.14
CA LEU A 158 -0.77 7.37 26.12
C LEU A 158 -1.44 7.00 27.46
N LYS A 159 -2.72 6.61 27.40
CA LYS A 159 -3.55 6.32 28.59
C LYS A 159 -4.04 4.88 28.62
N THR A 160 -4.30 4.29 27.46
CA THR A 160 -4.98 2.98 27.34
C THR A 160 -4.14 2.03 26.52
N LEU A 161 -3.87 0.86 27.07
CA LEU A 161 -3.16 -0.23 26.39
C LEU A 161 -4.05 -1.47 26.36
N ILE A 162 -4.24 -2.06 25.18
CA ILE A 162 -5.04 -3.27 24.99
C ILE A 162 -4.18 -4.33 24.35
N SER A 163 -4.08 -5.50 25.00
CA SER A 163 -3.39 -6.67 24.45
C SER A 163 -4.37 -7.68 23.87
N ILE A 164 -4.09 -8.13 22.64
CA ILE A 164 -4.85 -9.19 21.96
C ILE A 164 -4.08 -10.50 22.07
N GLY A 165 -4.69 -11.48 22.74
CA GLY A 165 -4.10 -12.80 22.96
C GLY A 165 -4.05 -13.16 24.45
N PRO A 166 -3.40 -14.29 24.78
CA PRO A 166 -3.38 -14.80 26.16
C PRO A 166 -2.39 -14.04 27.06
N ASN A 167 -1.40 -13.36 26.49
CA ASN A 167 -0.39 -12.62 27.24
C ASN A 167 -0.85 -11.17 27.46
N VAL A 168 -1.20 -10.84 28.70
CA VAL A 168 -1.71 -9.54 29.12
C VAL A 168 -0.84 -9.04 30.29
N PRO A 169 0.17 -8.22 30.05
CA PRO A 169 1.02 -7.68 31.12
C PRO A 169 0.27 -6.71 32.04
N ASP A 170 0.82 -6.49 33.22
CA ASP A 170 0.33 -5.47 34.14
C ASP A 170 0.25 -4.10 33.45
N GLY A 171 -0.88 -3.41 33.62
CA GLY A 171 -1.18 -2.12 33.00
C GLY A 171 -1.82 -2.22 31.62
N PHE A 172 -2.00 -3.44 31.09
CA PHE A 172 -2.75 -3.67 29.85
C PHE A 172 -4.15 -4.20 30.16
N HIS A 173 -5.11 -3.76 29.38
CA HIS A 173 -6.44 -4.34 29.30
C HIS A 173 -6.42 -5.60 28.41
N SER A 174 -7.25 -6.58 28.75
CA SER A 174 -7.39 -7.80 27.98
C SER A 174 -8.50 -7.67 26.95
N TRP A 175 -8.18 -7.82 25.66
CA TRP A 175 -9.23 -7.86 24.63
C TRP A 175 -10.30 -8.90 24.94
N TYR A 176 -9.91 -10.17 25.06
CA TYR A 176 -10.86 -11.27 25.28
C TYR A 176 -11.39 -11.39 26.71
N GLY A 177 -10.66 -10.89 27.71
CA GLY A 177 -11.07 -10.98 29.11
C GLY A 177 -12.04 -9.90 29.56
N GLU A 178 -12.11 -8.78 28.82
CA GLU A 178 -12.83 -7.60 29.25
C GLU A 178 -13.94 -7.15 28.29
N TRP A 179 -13.80 -7.38 26.99
CA TRP A 179 -14.76 -6.89 26.02
C TRP A 179 -16.19 -7.46 26.23
N ASP A 180 -16.31 -8.67 26.81
CA ASP A 180 -17.61 -9.27 27.16
C ASP A 180 -18.32 -8.55 28.30
N LYS A 181 -17.59 -7.74 29.06
CA LYS A 181 -18.12 -6.94 30.18
C LYS A 181 -18.57 -5.55 29.74
N ALA A 182 -18.27 -5.15 28.51
CA ALA A 182 -18.71 -3.88 27.98
C ALA A 182 -20.25 -3.85 27.86
N PRO A 183 -20.90 -2.69 28.06
CA PRO A 183 -22.33 -2.55 27.88
C PRO A 183 -22.73 -2.80 26.42
N SER A 184 -24.02 -2.94 26.14
CA SER A 184 -24.52 -2.98 24.77
C SER A 184 -24.14 -1.69 24.05
N PHE A 185 -23.71 -1.82 22.78
CA PHE A 185 -23.32 -0.66 21.99
C PHE A 185 -24.52 0.26 21.75
N VAL A 186 -24.29 1.53 22.00
CA VAL A 186 -25.23 2.62 21.66
C VAL A 186 -24.49 3.55 20.70
N LYS A 187 -25.01 3.69 19.48
CA LYS A 187 -24.44 4.61 18.50
C LYS A 187 -24.42 6.02 19.07
N PRO A 188 -23.27 6.73 19.05
CA PRO A 188 -23.19 8.14 19.44
C PRO A 188 -24.15 9.01 18.61
N GLU A 189 -24.68 10.07 19.21
CA GLU A 189 -25.57 11.02 18.52
C GLU A 189 -24.85 11.69 17.32
N HIS A 190 -23.61 12.09 17.51
CA HIS A 190 -22.70 12.55 16.45
C HIS A 190 -21.50 11.61 16.38
N VAL A 191 -21.22 11.08 15.20
CA VAL A 191 -20.08 10.18 14.99
C VAL A 191 -18.95 10.91 14.25
N ASN A 192 -19.26 11.51 13.10
CA ASN A 192 -18.28 12.19 12.27
C ASN A 192 -18.93 13.14 11.25
N ASP A 193 -18.17 14.13 10.84
CA ASP A 193 -18.35 14.85 9.59
C ASP A 193 -17.47 14.22 8.49
N ASN A 194 -17.80 14.44 7.22
CA ASN A 194 -17.02 13.92 6.09
C ASN A 194 -15.54 14.38 6.12
N SER A 195 -15.29 15.58 6.66
CA SER A 195 -13.96 16.19 6.76
C SER A 195 -13.16 15.79 8.00
N ASP A 196 -13.77 15.05 8.95
CA ASP A 196 -13.05 14.56 10.12
C ASP A 196 -11.95 13.59 9.74
N THR A 197 -10.86 13.59 10.48
CA THR A 197 -9.79 12.63 10.28
C THR A 197 -10.24 11.25 10.77
N MET A 198 -10.24 10.28 9.87
CA MET A 198 -10.63 8.89 10.15
C MET A 198 -9.43 7.96 10.32
N LEU A 199 -8.40 8.19 9.52
CA LEU A 199 -7.27 7.29 9.36
C LEU A 199 -5.99 8.08 9.17
N MET A 200 -4.89 7.60 9.76
CA MET A 200 -3.59 8.23 9.61
C MET A 200 -2.50 7.17 9.40
N TYR A 201 -1.57 7.45 8.50
CA TYR A 201 -0.38 6.63 8.28
C TYR A 201 0.90 7.41 8.50
N PHE A 202 1.85 6.79 9.19
CA PHE A 202 3.23 7.24 9.21
C PHE A 202 3.97 6.67 8.03
N THR A 203 4.52 7.53 7.16
CA THR A 203 5.28 7.13 5.98
C THR A 203 6.71 7.62 6.07
N SER A 204 7.66 6.86 5.51
CA SER A 204 9.05 7.31 5.42
C SER A 204 9.14 8.55 4.54
N GLY A 205 9.55 9.67 5.14
CA GLY A 205 9.89 10.89 4.41
C GLY A 205 11.28 10.81 3.79
N THR A 206 11.56 11.69 2.83
CA THR A 206 12.91 11.91 2.27
C THR A 206 13.86 12.58 3.27
N SER A 207 13.32 13.20 4.32
CA SER A 207 14.05 13.97 5.36
C SER A 207 14.44 13.17 6.61
N GLY A 208 14.16 11.87 6.67
CA GLY A 208 14.57 10.98 7.77
C GLY A 208 13.42 10.57 8.71
N GLU A 209 12.68 11.49 9.32
CA GLU A 209 11.57 11.17 10.21
C GLU A 209 10.26 10.90 9.46
N PRO A 210 9.42 9.95 9.93
CA PRO A 210 8.15 9.65 9.28
C PRO A 210 7.18 10.82 9.33
N LYS A 211 6.59 11.16 8.17
CA LYS A 211 5.50 12.13 8.05
C LYS A 211 4.15 11.46 8.26
N MET A 212 3.18 12.24 8.72
CA MET A 212 1.83 11.76 9.05
C MET A 212 0.83 12.13 7.97
N VAL A 213 0.39 11.15 7.19
CA VAL A 213 -0.62 11.32 6.14
C VAL A 213 -2.01 11.14 6.73
N ALA A 214 -2.80 12.21 6.81
CA ALA A 214 -4.14 12.19 7.38
C ALA A 214 -5.22 12.04 6.30
N HIS A 215 -6.12 11.10 6.51
CA HIS A 215 -7.27 10.84 5.63
C HIS A 215 -8.58 11.12 6.34
N ASP A 216 -9.51 11.74 5.62
CA ASP A 216 -10.87 11.97 6.09
C ASP A 216 -11.78 10.75 5.86
N PHE A 217 -13.04 10.82 6.30
CA PHE A 217 -14.00 9.73 6.16
C PHE A 217 -14.31 9.39 4.69
N LEU A 218 -14.19 10.34 3.78
CA LEU A 218 -14.40 10.10 2.35
C LEU A 218 -13.29 9.29 1.68
N TYR A 219 -12.14 9.14 2.32
CA TYR A 219 -11.05 8.28 1.80
C TYR A 219 -11.52 6.84 1.56
N ALA A 220 -12.33 6.30 2.47
CA ALA A 220 -12.88 4.96 2.30
C ALA A 220 -13.75 4.84 1.05
N LEU A 221 -14.57 5.85 0.76
CA LEU A 221 -15.40 5.91 -0.45
C LEU A 221 -14.55 5.96 -1.73
N GLY A 222 -13.41 6.67 -1.69
CA GLY A 222 -12.45 6.70 -2.80
C GLY A 222 -11.87 5.36 -3.18
N HIS A 223 -11.84 4.39 -2.26
CA HIS A 223 -11.40 3.02 -2.54
C HIS A 223 -12.41 2.16 -3.31
N LEU A 224 -13.61 2.66 -3.56
CA LEU A 224 -14.58 1.97 -4.39
C LEU A 224 -13.98 1.66 -5.78
N THR A 225 -13.30 2.63 -6.40
CA THR A 225 -12.63 2.43 -7.70
C THR A 225 -11.49 1.40 -7.62
N THR A 226 -10.75 1.38 -6.51
CA THR A 226 -9.67 0.42 -6.29
C THR A 226 -10.20 -1.02 -6.21
N GLY A 227 -11.22 -1.27 -5.40
CA GLY A 227 -11.73 -2.63 -5.17
C GLY A 227 -12.65 -3.12 -6.28
N VAL A 228 -13.69 -2.33 -6.60
CA VAL A 228 -14.72 -2.77 -7.54
C VAL A 228 -14.20 -2.84 -8.98
N PHE A 229 -13.45 -1.82 -9.40
CA PHE A 229 -13.03 -1.72 -10.80
C PHE A 229 -11.62 -2.25 -11.02
N TRP A 230 -10.61 -1.75 -10.34
CA TRP A 230 -9.25 -2.20 -10.59
C TRP A 230 -8.98 -3.64 -10.12
N HIS A 231 -9.39 -4.04 -8.90
CA HIS A 231 -9.34 -5.45 -8.48
C HIS A 231 -10.41 -6.31 -9.16
N ASN A 232 -11.33 -5.71 -9.92
CA ASN A 232 -12.43 -6.36 -10.64
C ASN A 232 -13.27 -7.26 -9.73
N LEU A 233 -13.59 -6.79 -8.53
CA LEU A 233 -14.29 -7.58 -7.54
C LEU A 233 -15.80 -7.55 -7.74
N LYS A 234 -16.38 -8.69 -7.51
CA LYS A 234 -17.82 -8.92 -7.50
C LYS A 234 -18.20 -9.57 -6.18
N GLU A 235 -19.48 -9.68 -5.96
CA GLU A 235 -20.00 -10.23 -4.72
C GLU A 235 -19.58 -11.69 -4.45
N ASP A 236 -19.33 -12.47 -5.49
CA ASP A 236 -18.85 -13.86 -5.41
C ASP A 236 -17.31 -13.98 -5.29
N SER A 237 -16.59 -12.86 -5.24
CA SER A 237 -15.13 -12.88 -5.19
C SER A 237 -14.62 -13.21 -3.79
N ILE A 238 -13.53 -13.99 -3.74
CA ILE A 238 -12.68 -14.17 -2.58
C ILE A 238 -11.34 -13.53 -2.92
N HIS A 239 -11.00 -12.44 -2.25
CA HIS A 239 -9.85 -11.61 -2.59
C HIS A 239 -8.73 -11.70 -1.57
N LEU A 240 -7.52 -11.98 -2.04
CA LEU A 240 -6.29 -12.00 -1.25
C LEU A 240 -5.35 -10.88 -1.71
N THR A 241 -5.04 -9.94 -0.81
CA THR A 241 -3.94 -8.99 -1.01
C THR A 241 -2.78 -9.29 -0.07
N VAL A 242 -1.57 -9.38 -0.61
CA VAL A 242 -0.35 -9.53 0.19
C VAL A 242 0.12 -8.15 0.64
N ALA A 243 -0.22 -7.80 1.87
CA ALA A 243 0.23 -6.59 2.55
C ALA A 243 0.17 -6.79 4.07
N ASP A 244 1.09 -6.16 4.81
CA ASP A 244 1.00 -6.02 6.27
C ASP A 244 -0.01 -4.93 6.62
N THR A 245 -0.75 -5.08 7.71
CA THR A 245 -1.80 -4.14 8.11
C THR A 245 -1.27 -2.78 8.54
N GLY A 246 0.00 -2.69 8.90
CA GLY A 246 0.65 -1.42 9.23
C GLY A 246 0.96 -0.50 8.04
N TRP A 247 0.61 -0.92 6.80
CA TRP A 247 0.89 -0.16 5.57
C TRP A 247 -0.40 0.22 4.85
N GLY A 248 -0.38 1.38 4.17
CA GLY A 248 -1.52 1.88 3.40
C GLY A 248 -2.06 0.87 2.38
N LYS A 249 -1.21 0.03 1.78
CA LYS A 249 -1.65 -1.03 0.86
C LYS A 249 -2.64 -2.02 1.48
N ALA A 250 -2.69 -2.16 2.80
CA ALA A 250 -3.67 -3.04 3.43
C ALA A 250 -5.10 -2.52 3.26
N VAL A 251 -5.35 -1.23 3.42
CA VAL A 251 -6.69 -0.66 3.21
C VAL A 251 -7.07 -0.60 1.73
N TRP A 252 -6.08 -0.52 0.82
CA TRP A 252 -6.32 -0.63 -0.60
C TRP A 252 -6.85 -2.01 -1.01
N GLY A 253 -6.27 -3.07 -0.42
CA GLY A 253 -6.43 -4.41 -0.92
C GLY A 253 -7.24 -5.35 -0.03
N LYS A 254 -7.61 -4.98 1.19
CA LYS A 254 -8.30 -5.92 2.08
C LYS A 254 -9.17 -5.25 3.14
N LEU A 255 -9.80 -4.11 2.80
CA LEU A 255 -10.74 -3.44 3.70
C LEU A 255 -11.88 -2.79 2.90
N TYR A 256 -11.67 -1.56 2.41
CA TYR A 256 -12.78 -0.72 1.92
C TYR A 256 -13.36 -1.21 0.59
N GLY A 257 -12.57 -1.16 -0.46
CA GLY A 257 -13.04 -1.46 -1.82
C GLY A 257 -13.60 -2.88 -1.98
N GLN A 258 -13.06 -3.84 -1.23
CA GLN A 258 -13.49 -5.23 -1.24
C GLN A 258 -14.90 -5.37 -0.67
N TRP A 259 -15.20 -4.70 0.42
CA TRP A 259 -16.51 -4.74 1.04
C TRP A 259 -17.54 -3.85 0.34
N PHE A 260 -17.14 -2.79 -0.39
CA PHE A 260 -18.06 -2.14 -1.32
C PHE A 260 -18.59 -3.12 -2.37
N ALA A 261 -17.74 -3.99 -2.90
CA ALA A 261 -18.14 -5.04 -3.83
C ALA A 261 -18.95 -6.17 -3.17
N GLY A 262 -18.99 -6.23 -1.84
CA GLY A 262 -19.53 -7.38 -1.09
C GLY A 262 -18.67 -8.63 -1.21
N ALA A 263 -17.41 -8.50 -1.61
CA ALA A 263 -16.46 -9.61 -1.73
C ALA A 263 -16.01 -10.11 -0.36
N THR A 264 -15.65 -11.39 -0.28
CA THR A 264 -14.97 -11.95 0.89
C THR A 264 -13.50 -11.52 0.90
N VAL A 265 -13.07 -10.86 1.95
CA VAL A 265 -11.66 -10.57 2.20
C VAL A 265 -10.98 -11.81 2.77
N PHE A 266 -9.97 -12.34 2.08
CA PHE A 266 -9.15 -13.41 2.61
C PHE A 266 -7.85 -12.86 3.20
N VAL A 267 -7.50 -13.31 4.40
CA VAL A 267 -6.30 -12.92 5.14
C VAL A 267 -5.47 -14.14 5.46
N PHE A 268 -4.22 -14.15 5.01
CA PHE A 268 -3.25 -15.15 5.40
C PHE A 268 -2.25 -14.58 6.40
N ASP A 269 -2.36 -15.04 7.67
CA ASP A 269 -1.45 -14.66 8.76
C ASP A 269 -0.29 -15.66 8.83
N HIS A 270 0.82 -15.29 8.23
CA HIS A 270 2.04 -16.10 8.19
C HIS A 270 3.19 -15.41 8.91
N GLN A 271 4.08 -16.19 9.52
CA GLN A 271 5.27 -15.65 10.18
C GLN A 271 6.35 -15.26 9.16
N LYS A 272 6.55 -16.08 8.14
CA LYS A 272 7.51 -15.85 7.07
C LYS A 272 6.84 -16.06 5.72
N PHE A 273 7.14 -15.17 4.77
CA PHE A 273 6.64 -15.33 3.39
C PHE A 273 7.25 -16.59 2.74
N SER A 274 6.41 -17.37 2.06
CA SER A 274 6.77 -18.49 1.21
C SER A 274 5.85 -18.51 0.01
N ALA A 275 6.41 -18.58 -1.20
CA ALA A 275 5.63 -18.67 -2.43
C ALA A 275 4.81 -19.97 -2.49
N ASP A 276 5.39 -21.11 -2.08
CA ASP A 276 4.68 -22.40 -1.96
C ASP A 276 3.47 -22.28 -1.02
N SER A 277 3.66 -21.75 0.19
CA SER A 277 2.55 -21.59 1.13
C SER A 277 1.45 -20.67 0.60
N MET A 278 1.81 -19.62 -0.13
CA MET A 278 0.86 -18.70 -0.73
C MET A 278 0.03 -19.38 -1.82
N LEU A 279 0.68 -20.15 -2.71
CA LEU A 279 0.01 -20.90 -3.78
C LEU A 279 -0.93 -21.96 -3.21
N ARG A 280 -0.52 -22.68 -2.15
CA ARG A 280 -1.41 -23.62 -1.44
C ARG A 280 -2.62 -22.94 -0.81
N LYS A 281 -2.48 -21.74 -0.28
CA LYS A 281 -3.63 -21.00 0.27
C LYS A 281 -4.58 -20.50 -0.83
N ILE A 282 -4.06 -20.15 -2.00
CA ILE A 282 -4.89 -19.83 -3.17
C ILE A 282 -5.74 -21.04 -3.57
N GLU A 283 -5.14 -22.24 -3.63
CA GLU A 283 -5.83 -23.50 -3.90
C GLU A 283 -6.85 -23.84 -2.80
N GLU A 284 -6.40 -23.92 -1.54
CA GLU A 284 -7.18 -24.38 -0.38
C GLU A 284 -8.45 -23.56 -0.16
N PHE A 285 -8.36 -22.24 -0.33
CA PHE A 285 -9.48 -21.32 -0.09
C PHE A 285 -10.14 -20.82 -1.38
N HIS A 286 -9.82 -21.42 -2.52
CA HIS A 286 -10.41 -21.09 -3.82
C HIS A 286 -10.38 -19.58 -4.12
N ILE A 287 -9.22 -18.94 -3.88
CA ILE A 287 -9.05 -17.51 -4.10
C ILE A 287 -9.33 -17.18 -5.56
N THR A 288 -10.18 -16.19 -5.80
CA THR A 288 -10.61 -15.80 -7.14
C THR A 288 -9.88 -14.58 -7.68
N SER A 289 -9.38 -13.72 -6.78
CA SER A 289 -8.64 -12.50 -7.13
C SER A 289 -7.45 -12.32 -6.20
N PHE A 290 -6.29 -11.99 -6.78
CA PHE A 290 -5.03 -11.89 -6.05
C PHE A 290 -4.30 -10.59 -6.36
N CYS A 291 -3.88 -9.86 -5.32
CA CYS A 291 -3.08 -8.65 -5.46
C CYS A 291 -1.81 -8.75 -4.61
N ALA A 292 -0.67 -8.55 -5.23
CA ALA A 292 0.61 -8.58 -4.53
C ALA A 292 1.61 -7.59 -5.14
N PRO A 293 2.67 -7.18 -4.42
CA PRO A 293 3.76 -6.44 -5.03
C PRO A 293 4.51 -7.30 -6.06
N PRO A 294 5.16 -6.69 -7.07
CA PRO A 294 5.98 -7.40 -8.07
C PRO A 294 7.00 -8.36 -7.48
N THR A 295 7.57 -8.02 -6.32
CA THR A 295 8.50 -8.90 -5.59
C THR A 295 7.88 -10.25 -5.25
N VAL A 296 6.61 -10.30 -4.86
CA VAL A 296 5.90 -11.57 -4.54
C VAL A 296 5.74 -12.41 -5.80
N TYR A 297 5.30 -11.82 -6.92
CA TYR A 297 5.20 -12.51 -8.20
C TYR A 297 6.55 -13.04 -8.67
N ARG A 298 7.63 -12.29 -8.44
CA ARG A 298 9.00 -12.72 -8.77
C ARG A 298 9.40 -14.00 -8.02
N PHE A 299 8.99 -14.17 -6.78
CA PHE A 299 9.20 -15.42 -6.06
C PHE A 299 8.27 -16.53 -6.58
N MET A 300 7.01 -16.23 -6.83
CA MET A 300 6.03 -17.23 -7.26
C MET A 300 6.40 -17.87 -8.62
N ILE A 301 6.88 -17.11 -9.60
CA ILE A 301 7.23 -17.61 -10.93
C ILE A 301 8.41 -18.62 -10.94
N HIS A 302 9.06 -18.84 -9.79
CA HIS A 302 10.09 -19.88 -9.63
C HIS A 302 9.53 -21.19 -9.09
N GLU A 303 8.26 -21.21 -8.64
CA GLU A 303 7.59 -22.43 -8.21
C GLU A 303 7.09 -23.27 -9.39
N ASP A 304 6.89 -24.55 -9.13
CA ASP A 304 6.29 -25.46 -10.10
C ASP A 304 4.75 -25.40 -9.99
N PHE A 305 4.13 -24.61 -10.84
CA PHE A 305 2.69 -24.35 -10.84
C PHE A 305 1.83 -25.61 -11.10
N SER A 306 2.42 -26.67 -11.68
CA SER A 306 1.70 -27.94 -11.90
C SER A 306 1.32 -28.67 -10.62
N LYS A 307 1.87 -28.25 -9.47
CA LYS A 307 1.61 -28.81 -8.14
C LYS A 307 0.39 -28.23 -7.46
N TYR A 308 -0.24 -27.19 -8.04
CA TYR A 308 -1.34 -26.47 -7.41
C TYR A 308 -2.54 -26.37 -8.35
N ASP A 309 -3.75 -26.53 -7.82
CA ASP A 309 -4.97 -26.19 -8.55
C ASP A 309 -5.30 -24.71 -8.38
N LEU A 310 -4.95 -23.92 -9.39
CA LEU A 310 -5.22 -22.49 -9.42
C LEU A 310 -6.43 -22.13 -10.29
N SER A 311 -7.30 -23.09 -10.61
CA SER A 311 -8.46 -22.90 -11.50
C SER A 311 -9.49 -21.89 -10.97
N SER A 312 -9.52 -21.64 -9.66
CA SER A 312 -10.34 -20.61 -9.04
C SER A 312 -9.85 -19.19 -9.32
N LEU A 313 -8.53 -19.01 -9.55
CA LEU A 313 -7.91 -17.69 -9.74
C LEU A 313 -8.26 -17.12 -11.11
N ARG A 314 -8.95 -16.00 -11.13
CA ARG A 314 -9.48 -15.38 -12.37
C ARG A 314 -8.84 -14.03 -12.69
N TYR A 315 -8.29 -13.33 -11.69
CA TYR A 315 -7.81 -11.96 -11.85
C TYR A 315 -6.65 -11.65 -10.91
N CYS A 316 -5.61 -11.00 -11.44
CA CYS A 316 -4.43 -10.66 -10.67
C CYS A 316 -4.02 -9.21 -10.88
N CYS A 317 -3.67 -8.55 -9.76
CA CYS A 317 -3.20 -7.17 -9.76
C CYS A 317 -1.84 -7.04 -9.10
N THR A 318 -1.12 -6.01 -9.48
CA THR A 318 0.16 -5.65 -8.85
C THR A 318 0.28 -4.15 -8.64
N ALA A 319 0.85 -3.74 -7.52
CA ALA A 319 1.14 -2.34 -7.20
C ALA A 319 2.19 -2.23 -6.08
N GLY A 320 2.74 -1.01 -5.91
CA GLY A 320 3.68 -0.67 -4.85
C GLY A 320 5.15 -0.61 -5.28
N GLU A 321 5.46 -1.27 -6.37
CA GLU A 321 6.73 -1.23 -7.10
C GLU A 321 6.42 -1.28 -8.59
N ALA A 322 7.31 -0.85 -9.45
CA ALA A 322 7.13 -1.03 -10.90
C ALA A 322 7.36 -2.50 -11.30
N LEU A 323 6.51 -3.00 -12.17
CA LEU A 323 6.53 -4.39 -12.63
C LEU A 323 7.59 -4.58 -13.73
N ASN A 324 8.48 -5.56 -13.54
CA ASN A 324 9.39 -5.97 -14.61
C ASN A 324 8.63 -6.77 -15.69
N PRO A 325 8.71 -6.40 -16.98
CA PRO A 325 8.04 -7.10 -18.06
C PRO A 325 8.33 -8.60 -18.11
N ALA A 326 9.55 -9.03 -17.79
CA ALA A 326 9.90 -10.46 -17.77
C ALA A 326 9.13 -11.26 -16.71
N VAL A 327 8.80 -10.63 -15.58
CA VAL A 327 7.95 -11.25 -14.55
C VAL A 327 6.52 -11.39 -15.05
N TYR A 328 6.00 -10.35 -15.72
CA TYR A 328 4.68 -10.37 -16.36
C TYR A 328 4.58 -11.51 -17.38
N ASP A 329 5.50 -11.57 -18.34
CA ASP A 329 5.49 -12.56 -19.43
C ASP A 329 5.55 -13.99 -18.89
N LYS A 330 6.42 -14.23 -17.89
CA LYS A 330 6.55 -15.54 -17.29
C LYS A 330 5.31 -15.93 -16.48
N PHE A 331 4.72 -15.02 -15.72
CA PHE A 331 3.49 -15.28 -14.99
C PHE A 331 2.31 -15.56 -15.94
N LEU A 332 2.15 -14.74 -16.98
CA LEU A 332 1.14 -14.96 -18.04
C LEU A 332 1.30 -16.33 -18.70
N LYS A 333 2.53 -16.72 -19.03
CA LYS A 333 2.83 -18.03 -19.63
C LYS A 333 2.46 -19.20 -18.70
N LEU A 334 2.68 -19.04 -17.38
CA LEU A 334 2.42 -20.10 -16.40
C LEU A 334 0.93 -20.24 -16.06
N THR A 335 0.18 -19.13 -16.06
CA THR A 335 -1.19 -19.10 -15.54
C THR A 335 -2.26 -18.78 -16.58
N GLY A 336 -1.89 -18.15 -17.69
CA GLY A 336 -2.82 -17.55 -18.64
C GLY A 336 -3.49 -16.26 -18.13
N ILE A 337 -3.10 -15.76 -16.94
CA ILE A 337 -3.71 -14.59 -16.30
C ILE A 337 -2.81 -13.37 -16.49
N LYS A 338 -3.39 -12.25 -16.95
CA LYS A 338 -2.71 -10.97 -17.07
C LYS A 338 -2.53 -10.33 -15.70
N LEU A 339 -1.40 -9.63 -15.48
CA LEU A 339 -1.18 -8.81 -14.30
C LEU A 339 -1.62 -7.37 -14.60
N MET A 340 -2.60 -6.89 -13.84
CA MET A 340 -3.13 -5.54 -13.96
C MET A 340 -2.39 -4.61 -13.00
N GLU A 341 -1.52 -3.77 -13.55
CA GLU A 341 -0.70 -2.86 -12.76
C GLU A 341 -1.51 -1.64 -12.30
N GLY A 342 -1.23 -1.16 -11.10
CA GLY A 342 -1.81 0.05 -10.54
C GLY A 342 -0.78 0.84 -9.74
N PHE A 343 -0.96 2.16 -9.73
CA PHE A 343 -0.09 3.10 -9.04
C PHE A 343 -0.90 4.05 -8.15
N GLY A 344 -0.28 4.46 -7.08
CA GLY A 344 -0.73 5.48 -6.15
C GLY A 344 0.20 5.54 -4.95
N GLN A 345 -0.13 6.39 -4.02
CA GLN A 345 0.69 6.68 -2.85
C GLN A 345 -0.08 6.40 -1.56
N THR A 346 0.56 6.55 -0.41
CA THR A 346 -0.15 6.57 0.88
C THR A 346 -1.12 7.75 0.94
N GLU A 347 -0.78 8.83 0.28
CA GLU A 347 -1.55 10.07 0.15
C GLU A 347 -2.81 9.94 -0.73
N THR A 348 -2.92 8.89 -1.53
CA THR A 348 -4.01 8.72 -2.51
C THR A 348 -4.67 7.35 -2.41
N THR A 349 -5.80 7.15 -3.09
CA THR A 349 -6.21 5.84 -3.56
C THR A 349 -5.51 5.53 -4.89
N MET A 350 -5.94 4.53 -5.65
CA MET A 350 -5.34 4.25 -6.96
C MET A 350 -5.53 5.43 -7.91
N THR A 351 -4.43 6.02 -8.36
CA THR A 351 -4.42 7.18 -9.27
C THR A 351 -4.27 6.78 -10.73
N LEU A 352 -3.43 5.80 -11.01
CA LEU A 352 -3.23 5.21 -12.34
C LEU A 352 -3.48 3.72 -12.25
N GLY A 353 -4.04 3.12 -13.28
CA GLY A 353 -4.26 1.67 -13.29
C GLY A 353 -4.67 1.10 -14.63
N THR A 354 -4.41 -0.18 -14.80
CA THR A 354 -4.91 -0.97 -15.92
C THR A 354 -6.24 -1.60 -15.50
N MET A 355 -7.35 -1.12 -16.06
CA MET A 355 -8.70 -1.60 -15.75
C MET A 355 -9.04 -2.89 -16.51
N PRO A 356 -10.06 -3.66 -16.09
CA PRO A 356 -10.40 -4.95 -16.70
C PRO A 356 -10.70 -4.91 -18.21
N TRP A 357 -11.16 -3.77 -18.70
CA TRP A 357 -11.46 -3.53 -20.12
C TRP A 357 -10.28 -2.96 -20.93
N MET A 358 -9.10 -2.87 -20.33
CA MET A 358 -7.88 -2.39 -20.96
C MET A 358 -6.93 -3.54 -21.27
N GLU A 359 -6.12 -3.38 -22.33
CA GLU A 359 -4.99 -4.27 -22.58
C GLU A 359 -3.77 -3.79 -21.79
N PRO A 360 -3.19 -4.60 -20.90
CA PRO A 360 -2.03 -4.16 -20.14
C PRO A 360 -0.78 -4.01 -21.02
N LYS A 361 -0.04 -2.93 -20.81
CA LYS A 361 1.32 -2.76 -21.34
C LYS A 361 2.31 -3.06 -20.21
N PRO A 362 3.03 -4.18 -20.24
CA PRO A 362 3.88 -4.60 -19.12
C PRO A 362 4.93 -3.56 -18.74
N GLY A 363 4.96 -3.17 -17.45
CA GLY A 363 5.83 -2.11 -16.91
C GLY A 363 5.23 -0.71 -16.98
N SER A 364 4.02 -0.56 -17.56
CA SER A 364 3.24 0.67 -17.48
C SER A 364 2.36 0.67 -16.23
N MET A 365 2.22 1.82 -15.58
CA MET A 365 1.30 2.01 -14.46
C MET A 365 -0.18 2.03 -14.88
N GLY A 366 -0.49 1.92 -16.18
CA GLY A 366 -1.83 2.05 -16.73
C GLY A 366 -2.19 3.51 -17.09
N MET A 367 -3.47 3.81 -17.11
CA MET A 367 -4.02 5.14 -17.42
C MET A 367 -4.61 5.81 -16.17
N PRO A 368 -4.84 7.14 -16.21
CA PRO A 368 -5.49 7.87 -15.13
C PRO A 368 -6.85 7.26 -14.72
N ASN A 369 -7.01 7.08 -13.40
CA ASN A 369 -8.33 6.82 -12.82
C ASN A 369 -9.13 8.12 -12.85
N PRO A 370 -10.30 8.17 -13.49
CA PRO A 370 -11.08 9.41 -13.67
C PRO A 370 -11.60 10.02 -12.36
N GLN A 371 -11.41 9.35 -11.23
CA GLN A 371 -11.58 9.93 -9.89
C GLN A 371 -10.62 11.12 -9.67
N TYR A 372 -9.49 11.15 -10.39
CA TYR A 372 -8.46 12.18 -10.33
C TYR A 372 -8.23 12.78 -11.70
N GLU A 373 -8.15 14.09 -11.77
CA GLU A 373 -7.63 14.79 -12.94
C GLU A 373 -6.10 14.86 -12.82
N ILE A 374 -5.41 14.02 -13.61
CA ILE A 374 -3.96 13.83 -13.54
C ILE A 374 -3.31 14.47 -14.75
N ASP A 375 -2.19 15.16 -14.52
CA ASP A 375 -1.33 15.71 -15.56
C ASP A 375 0.14 15.38 -15.29
N LEU A 376 0.97 15.58 -16.30
CA LEU A 376 2.43 15.59 -16.21
C LEU A 376 2.93 17.01 -16.44
N VAL A 377 3.65 17.56 -15.47
CA VAL A 377 4.15 18.93 -15.56
C VAL A 377 5.67 19.00 -15.60
N ARG A 378 6.18 19.96 -16.37
CA ARG A 378 7.59 20.36 -16.39
C ARG A 378 7.93 21.15 -15.13
N SER A 379 9.21 21.42 -14.92
CA SER A 379 9.70 22.23 -13.79
C SER A 379 9.24 23.70 -13.80
N ASP A 380 8.69 24.19 -14.91
CA ASP A 380 8.10 25.51 -15.04
C ASP A 380 6.57 25.51 -14.86
N GLY A 381 5.98 24.35 -14.51
CA GLY A 381 4.55 24.17 -14.27
C GLY A 381 3.72 23.95 -15.55
N THR A 382 4.34 23.93 -16.73
CA THR A 382 3.61 23.68 -17.99
C THR A 382 3.40 22.17 -18.22
N SER A 383 2.27 21.81 -18.85
CA SER A 383 1.96 20.40 -19.18
C SER A 383 2.96 19.83 -20.18
N CYS A 384 3.30 18.55 -20.00
CA CYS A 384 4.16 17.80 -20.89
C CYS A 384 3.40 17.26 -22.11
N GLU A 385 4.09 17.22 -23.26
CA GLU A 385 3.66 16.47 -24.43
C GLU A 385 3.88 14.96 -24.24
N ASP A 386 3.27 14.13 -25.09
CA ASP A 386 3.50 12.69 -25.10
C ASP A 386 4.98 12.36 -25.35
N GLY A 387 5.53 11.41 -24.61
CA GLY A 387 6.95 11.06 -24.63
C GLY A 387 7.86 11.93 -23.75
N GLU A 388 7.38 13.06 -23.23
CA GLU A 388 8.15 13.91 -22.33
C GLU A 388 8.05 13.43 -20.87
N LYS A 389 9.15 13.58 -20.13
CA LYS A 389 9.21 13.26 -18.69
C LYS A 389 8.77 14.46 -17.86
N GLY A 390 7.78 14.30 -17.03
CA GLY A 390 7.28 15.30 -16.10
C GLY A 390 6.92 14.73 -14.74
N GLU A 391 6.65 15.61 -13.78
CA GLU A 391 6.09 15.23 -12.50
C GLU A 391 4.62 14.89 -12.64
N ILE A 392 4.19 13.79 -12.02
CA ILE A 392 2.78 13.45 -11.90
C ILE A 392 2.15 14.42 -10.90
N VAL A 393 1.13 15.14 -11.33
CA VAL A 393 0.35 16.04 -10.47
C VAL A 393 -1.13 15.70 -10.52
N ILE A 394 -1.84 15.97 -9.43
CA ILE A 394 -3.30 15.82 -9.32
C ILE A 394 -3.89 17.21 -9.18
N LYS A 395 -4.84 17.58 -10.06
CA LYS A 395 -5.52 18.87 -10.01
C LYS A 395 -6.36 19.00 -8.74
N THR A 396 -6.21 20.14 -8.07
CA THR A 396 -6.90 20.47 -6.82
C THR A 396 -7.53 21.87 -6.84
N SER A 397 -7.44 22.59 -7.97
CA SER A 397 -7.99 23.94 -8.13
C SER A 397 -9.51 24.00 -8.00
N GLU A 398 -10.22 22.89 -8.23
CA GLU A 398 -11.68 22.77 -8.08
C GLU A 398 -12.09 22.15 -6.73
N GLY A 399 -11.12 21.95 -5.83
CA GLY A 399 -11.30 21.31 -4.53
C GLY A 399 -10.51 20.00 -4.41
N LYS A 400 -10.50 19.44 -3.21
CA LYS A 400 -9.82 18.18 -2.92
C LYS A 400 -10.56 17.00 -3.58
N PRO A 401 -9.96 16.26 -4.50
CA PRO A 401 -10.56 15.06 -5.06
C PRO A 401 -10.86 14.00 -4.00
N LEU A 402 -11.90 13.20 -4.25
CA LEU A 402 -12.25 12.07 -3.41
C LEU A 402 -11.07 11.08 -3.32
N GLY A 403 -10.74 10.65 -2.09
CA GLY A 403 -9.65 9.70 -1.86
C GLY A 403 -8.24 10.30 -1.82
N LEU A 404 -8.08 11.61 -2.09
CA LEU A 404 -6.83 12.30 -1.81
C LEU A 404 -6.73 12.63 -0.31
N PHE A 405 -5.54 12.55 0.27
CA PHE A 405 -5.32 12.82 1.69
C PHE A 405 -5.73 14.26 2.06
N LYS A 406 -5.98 14.49 3.34
CA LYS A 406 -6.41 15.78 3.84
C LYS A 406 -5.23 16.75 4.00
N GLU A 407 -4.18 16.28 4.65
CA GLU A 407 -3.00 17.06 5.00
C GLU A 407 -1.86 16.15 5.50
N TYR A 408 -0.66 16.66 5.57
CA TYR A 408 0.35 16.13 6.46
C TYR A 408 0.08 16.68 7.86
N TYR A 409 -0.43 15.84 8.75
CA TYR A 409 -0.91 16.24 10.06
C TYR A 409 0.18 16.91 10.88
N ARG A 410 -0.12 18.13 11.39
CA ARG A 410 0.82 18.98 12.14
C ARG A 410 2.10 19.35 11.37
N ASP A 411 2.01 19.39 10.05
CA ASP A 411 3.08 19.83 9.18
C ASP A 411 2.51 20.69 8.04
N PRO A 412 2.06 21.93 8.36
CA PRO A 412 1.46 22.81 7.36
C PRO A 412 2.45 23.23 6.29
N GLU A 413 3.74 23.40 6.63
CA GLU A 413 4.78 23.77 5.67
C GLU A 413 4.95 22.67 4.61
N LEU A 414 5.04 21.42 5.03
CA LEU A 414 5.11 20.29 4.09
C LEU A 414 3.83 20.16 3.26
N THR A 415 2.67 20.42 3.86
CA THR A 415 1.40 20.42 3.15
C THR A 415 1.37 21.49 2.06
N GLU A 416 1.72 22.73 2.37
CA GLU A 416 1.81 23.83 1.40
C GLU A 416 2.83 23.57 0.31
N ASN A 417 3.98 22.98 0.66
CA ASN A 417 5.04 22.63 -0.31
C ASN A 417 4.66 21.51 -1.29
N THR A 418 3.59 20.74 -0.98
CA THR A 418 3.09 19.68 -1.87
C THR A 418 1.75 20.02 -2.51
N TRP A 419 1.02 20.99 -1.96
CA TRP A 419 -0.25 21.49 -2.47
C TRP A 419 -0.09 22.94 -2.91
N HIS A 420 0.36 23.18 -4.13
CA HIS A 420 0.56 24.52 -4.67
C HIS A 420 0.17 24.60 -6.16
N ASP A 421 0.05 25.78 -6.68
CA ASP A 421 -0.27 26.08 -8.09
C ASP A 421 -1.54 25.37 -8.63
N GLY A 422 -2.47 25.04 -7.72
CA GLY A 422 -3.71 24.31 -8.05
C GLY A 422 -3.56 22.81 -8.25
N TYR A 423 -2.43 22.25 -7.80
CA TYR A 423 -2.11 20.82 -7.86
C TYR A 423 -1.65 20.25 -6.52
N TYR A 424 -1.86 18.96 -6.34
CA TYR A 424 -1.06 18.14 -5.45
C TYR A 424 0.13 17.55 -6.24
N HIS A 425 1.32 17.85 -5.80
CA HIS A 425 2.59 17.40 -6.36
C HIS A 425 3.00 16.07 -5.74
N THR A 426 3.02 15.01 -6.54
CA THR A 426 3.29 13.65 -6.03
C THR A 426 4.76 13.40 -5.72
N GLY A 427 5.66 14.18 -6.33
CA GLY A 427 7.10 13.94 -6.31
C GLY A 427 7.54 12.72 -7.13
N ASP A 428 6.63 12.10 -7.89
CA ASP A 428 6.91 10.99 -8.79
C ASP A 428 6.98 11.49 -10.24
N VAL A 429 7.98 11.02 -10.99
CA VAL A 429 8.21 11.39 -12.40
C VAL A 429 7.78 10.25 -13.30
N ALA A 430 7.06 10.59 -14.35
CA ALA A 430 6.62 9.66 -15.39
C ALA A 430 6.72 10.30 -16.78
N TRP A 431 6.44 9.51 -17.80
CA TRP A 431 6.11 9.98 -19.15
C TRP A 431 4.85 9.25 -19.63
N ARG A 432 4.14 9.83 -20.58
CA ARG A 432 2.91 9.28 -21.16
C ARG A 432 3.18 8.91 -22.62
N ASP A 433 2.73 7.72 -23.04
CA ASP A 433 2.78 7.32 -24.44
C ASP A 433 1.57 7.84 -25.24
N GLU A 434 1.60 7.64 -26.55
CA GLU A 434 0.56 8.08 -27.51
C GLU A 434 -0.81 7.42 -27.29
N ASP A 435 -0.85 6.26 -26.59
CA ASP A 435 -2.08 5.57 -26.20
C ASP A 435 -2.61 6.01 -24.83
N GLY A 436 -1.89 6.92 -24.14
CA GLY A 436 -2.27 7.48 -22.85
C GLY A 436 -1.84 6.66 -21.63
N TYR A 437 -0.96 5.65 -21.80
CA TYR A 437 -0.37 4.90 -20.68
C TYR A 437 0.78 5.66 -20.07
N TYR A 438 0.88 5.60 -18.74
CA TYR A 438 1.92 6.28 -17.96
C TYR A 438 3.03 5.29 -17.57
N TRP A 439 4.27 5.73 -17.72
CA TRP A 439 5.47 4.95 -17.48
C TRP A 439 6.31 5.58 -16.38
N PHE A 440 6.55 4.84 -15.30
CA PHE A 440 7.28 5.33 -14.15
C PHE A 440 8.77 5.53 -14.47
N VAL A 441 9.31 6.68 -14.07
CA VAL A 441 10.75 7.02 -14.23
C VAL A 441 11.46 6.92 -12.89
N GLY A 442 10.88 7.47 -11.83
CA GLY A 442 11.46 7.51 -10.48
C GLY A 442 10.91 8.64 -9.63
N ARG A 443 11.40 8.73 -8.40
CA ARG A 443 11.17 9.91 -7.57
C ARG A 443 11.96 11.10 -8.11
N ILE A 444 11.43 12.30 -7.98
CA ILE A 444 12.14 13.55 -8.35
C ILE A 444 13.55 13.60 -7.74
N ASP A 445 13.68 13.19 -6.46
CA ASP A 445 14.93 13.17 -5.71
C ASP A 445 15.90 12.05 -6.14
N ASP A 446 15.41 11.02 -6.81
CA ASP A 446 16.19 9.86 -7.25
C ASP A 446 16.60 9.92 -8.71
N VAL A 447 15.99 10.81 -9.52
CA VAL A 447 16.33 10.98 -10.94
C VAL A 447 17.77 11.49 -11.08
N ILE A 448 18.59 10.76 -11.82
CA ILE A 448 20.03 11.04 -11.99
C ILE A 448 20.21 12.00 -13.17
N LYS A 449 20.80 13.16 -12.90
CA LYS A 449 21.13 14.16 -13.92
C LYS A 449 22.59 13.95 -14.37
N SER A 450 22.79 13.21 -15.48
CA SER A 450 24.10 12.87 -16.01
C SER A 450 24.30 13.43 -17.41
N SER A 451 25.30 14.31 -17.61
CA SER A 451 25.62 14.92 -18.93
C SER A 451 24.40 15.52 -19.65
N GLY A 452 23.47 16.13 -18.90
CA GLY A 452 22.23 16.72 -19.44
C GLY A 452 21.06 15.73 -19.59
N TYR A 453 21.29 14.43 -19.43
CA TYR A 453 20.23 13.43 -19.45
C TYR A 453 19.58 13.27 -18.06
N ARG A 454 18.28 12.99 -18.04
CA ARG A 454 17.52 12.59 -16.85
C ARG A 454 17.33 11.07 -16.91
N ILE A 455 18.05 10.34 -16.06
CA ILE A 455 18.04 8.87 -16.01
C ILE A 455 17.22 8.44 -14.81
N GLY A 456 16.16 7.66 -15.06
CA GLY A 456 15.36 7.06 -14.01
C GLY A 456 16.06 5.82 -13.44
N PRO A 457 16.18 5.72 -12.12
CA PRO A 457 16.76 4.52 -11.49
C PRO A 457 16.09 3.22 -11.93
N PHE A 458 14.75 3.24 -12.00
CA PHE A 458 13.96 2.05 -12.29
C PHE A 458 14.24 1.45 -13.68
N GLU A 459 14.41 2.28 -14.71
CA GLU A 459 14.68 1.77 -16.07
C GLU A 459 16.03 1.02 -16.15
N VAL A 460 17.02 1.45 -15.36
CA VAL A 460 18.33 0.78 -15.26
C VAL A 460 18.26 -0.47 -14.38
N GLU A 461 17.50 -0.41 -13.27
CA GLU A 461 17.23 -1.57 -12.41
C GLU A 461 16.52 -2.68 -13.18
N SER A 462 15.50 -2.33 -13.96
CA SER A 462 14.77 -3.28 -14.80
C SER A 462 15.68 -3.97 -15.80
N ALA A 463 16.55 -3.23 -16.46
CA ALA A 463 17.52 -3.81 -17.39
C ALA A 463 18.51 -4.73 -16.68
N LEU A 464 19.09 -4.32 -15.55
CA LEU A 464 20.02 -5.16 -14.79
C LEU A 464 19.37 -6.45 -14.29
N MET A 465 18.12 -6.40 -13.86
CA MET A 465 17.42 -7.58 -13.32
C MET A 465 17.05 -8.61 -14.41
N THR A 466 17.19 -8.33 -15.69
CA THR A 466 17.07 -9.34 -16.75
C THR A 466 18.35 -10.19 -16.90
N HIS A 467 19.47 -9.75 -16.33
CA HIS A 467 20.71 -10.53 -16.33
C HIS A 467 20.65 -11.65 -15.29
N PRO A 468 21.03 -12.92 -15.64
CA PRO A 468 20.88 -14.08 -14.76
C PRO A 468 21.69 -14.01 -13.45
N ALA A 469 22.75 -13.18 -13.40
CA ALA A 469 23.53 -12.97 -12.20
C ALA A 469 22.85 -12.10 -11.15
N VAL A 470 21.87 -11.26 -11.53
CA VAL A 470 21.29 -10.22 -10.68
C VAL A 470 20.01 -10.70 -10.03
N VAL A 471 19.98 -10.76 -8.71
CA VAL A 471 18.78 -11.05 -7.92
C VAL A 471 18.04 -9.77 -7.57
N GLU A 472 18.80 -8.76 -7.17
CA GLU A 472 18.27 -7.46 -6.78
C GLU A 472 19.33 -6.39 -7.03
N CYS A 473 18.90 -5.17 -7.35
CA CYS A 473 19.81 -4.05 -7.48
C CYS A 473 19.15 -2.73 -7.09
N ALA A 474 19.98 -1.75 -6.75
CA ALA A 474 19.59 -0.37 -6.51
C ALA A 474 20.45 0.56 -7.34
N ILE A 475 19.80 1.49 -8.02
CA ILE A 475 20.48 2.51 -8.83
C ILE A 475 20.44 3.84 -8.11
N THR A 476 21.62 4.46 -8.00
CA THR A 476 21.82 5.80 -7.41
C THR A 476 22.74 6.65 -8.27
N GLY A 477 22.66 7.97 -8.11
CA GLY A 477 23.61 8.90 -8.71
C GLY A 477 24.77 9.19 -7.77
N VAL A 478 26.00 9.17 -8.30
CA VAL A 478 27.22 9.57 -7.59
C VAL A 478 27.78 10.81 -8.27
N PRO A 479 28.25 11.83 -7.53
CA PRO A 479 28.88 13.03 -8.11
C PRO A 479 30.07 12.68 -9.04
N ASP A 480 30.17 13.41 -10.16
CA ASP A 480 31.25 13.29 -11.16
C ASP A 480 31.59 14.67 -11.67
N ASP A 481 32.87 15.03 -11.65
CA ASP A 481 33.36 16.39 -11.99
C ASP A 481 33.06 16.80 -13.44
N ILE A 482 32.90 15.84 -14.35
CA ILE A 482 32.70 16.12 -15.79
C ILE A 482 31.22 16.04 -16.15
N ARG A 483 30.48 15.09 -15.55
CA ARG A 483 29.10 14.73 -15.92
C ARG A 483 28.04 15.24 -14.96
N GLY A 484 28.46 15.92 -13.89
CA GLY A 484 27.62 16.28 -12.76
C GLY A 484 27.32 15.06 -11.88
N MET A 485 26.69 14.01 -12.46
CA MET A 485 26.49 12.71 -11.80
C MET A 485 26.78 11.57 -12.77
N VAL A 486 27.16 10.40 -12.21
CA VAL A 486 27.22 9.13 -12.93
C VAL A 486 26.31 8.10 -12.27
N VAL A 487 25.83 7.17 -13.07
CA VAL A 487 24.99 6.07 -12.62
C VAL A 487 25.84 5.06 -11.86
N LYS A 488 25.44 4.74 -10.62
CA LYS A 488 25.99 3.64 -9.82
C LYS A 488 24.94 2.57 -9.63
N ALA A 489 25.32 1.30 -9.77
CA ALA A 489 24.53 0.14 -9.41
C ALA A 489 25.11 -0.54 -8.17
N THR A 490 24.27 -0.73 -7.14
CA THR A 490 24.55 -1.60 -6.00
C THR A 490 23.79 -2.90 -6.23
N VAL A 491 24.51 -4.03 -6.37
CA VAL A 491 23.97 -5.28 -6.92
C VAL A 491 24.10 -6.43 -5.94
N VAL A 492 23.02 -7.19 -5.76
CA VAL A 492 23.00 -8.47 -5.03
C VAL A 492 23.00 -9.60 -6.05
N LEU A 493 24.01 -10.48 -5.96
CA LEU A 493 24.17 -11.60 -6.89
C LEU A 493 23.41 -12.85 -6.45
N GLY A 494 23.00 -13.64 -7.43
CA GLY A 494 22.47 -14.98 -7.24
C GLY A 494 23.53 -15.94 -6.67
N LYS A 495 23.07 -17.00 -5.99
CA LYS A 495 23.95 -17.96 -5.31
C LYS A 495 25.02 -18.56 -6.24
N ASP A 496 24.65 -18.81 -7.49
CA ASP A 496 25.56 -19.43 -8.49
C ASP A 496 26.61 -18.44 -9.02
N TRP A 497 26.48 -17.15 -8.70
CA TRP A 497 27.37 -16.09 -9.13
C TRP A 497 28.20 -15.49 -7.99
N LYS A 498 27.95 -15.92 -6.76
CA LYS A 498 28.78 -15.53 -5.61
C LYS A 498 30.19 -16.06 -5.77
N GLY A 499 31.19 -15.20 -5.53
CA GLY A 499 32.60 -15.50 -5.76
C GLY A 499 33.10 -15.18 -7.18
N GLN A 500 32.23 -14.64 -8.03
CA GLN A 500 32.59 -14.16 -9.37
C GLN A 500 32.60 -12.64 -9.48
N GLU A 501 32.55 -11.94 -8.33
CA GLU A 501 32.61 -10.49 -8.24
C GLU A 501 33.96 -9.99 -8.75
N GLY A 502 33.99 -9.41 -9.94
CA GLY A 502 35.22 -8.94 -10.54
C GLY A 502 35.01 -8.05 -11.77
N PRO A 503 36.11 -7.53 -12.34
CA PRO A 503 36.03 -6.62 -13.50
C PRO A 503 35.32 -7.23 -14.72
N GLU A 504 35.38 -8.55 -14.90
CA GLU A 504 34.73 -9.23 -16.00
C GLU A 504 33.20 -9.20 -15.85
N LEU A 505 32.67 -9.52 -14.69
CA LEU A 505 31.24 -9.46 -14.43
C LEU A 505 30.71 -8.01 -14.46
N VAL A 506 31.51 -7.05 -13.95
CA VAL A 506 31.18 -5.61 -14.07
C VAL A 506 30.99 -5.23 -15.53
N LYS A 507 31.94 -5.62 -16.38
CA LYS A 507 31.86 -5.34 -17.82
C LYS A 507 30.66 -6.01 -18.48
N GLN A 508 30.37 -7.26 -18.15
CA GLN A 508 29.21 -7.98 -18.66
C GLN A 508 27.90 -7.27 -18.31
N LEU A 509 27.73 -6.85 -17.04
CA LEU A 509 26.54 -6.11 -16.57
C LEU A 509 26.43 -4.74 -17.25
N GLN A 510 27.54 -4.03 -17.45
CA GLN A 510 27.55 -2.76 -18.15
C GLN A 510 27.15 -2.90 -19.63
N GLU A 511 27.70 -3.89 -20.32
CA GLU A 511 27.34 -4.16 -21.73
C GLU A 511 25.88 -4.64 -21.84
N HIS A 512 25.42 -5.45 -20.89
CA HIS A 512 24.02 -5.88 -20.83
C HIS A 512 23.07 -4.67 -20.75
N VAL A 513 23.31 -3.73 -19.85
CA VAL A 513 22.48 -2.53 -19.74
C VAL A 513 22.52 -1.67 -21.01
N LYS A 514 23.69 -1.54 -21.66
CA LYS A 514 23.80 -0.82 -22.94
C LYS A 514 23.00 -1.46 -24.06
N HIS A 515 22.84 -2.78 -24.01
CA HIS A 515 22.06 -3.53 -24.98
C HIS A 515 20.55 -3.43 -24.71
N GLU A 516 20.15 -3.53 -23.44
CA GLU A 516 18.75 -3.53 -23.04
C GLU A 516 18.12 -2.14 -23.00
N THR A 517 18.95 -1.06 -22.85
CA THR A 517 18.47 0.32 -22.79
C THR A 517 19.34 1.26 -23.63
N ALA A 518 19.07 2.57 -23.58
CA ALA A 518 19.92 3.56 -24.23
C ALA A 518 21.35 3.57 -23.62
N PRO A 519 22.42 3.56 -24.44
CA PRO A 519 23.79 3.38 -23.97
C PRO A 519 24.25 4.37 -22.89
N TYR A 520 23.71 5.60 -22.85
CA TYR A 520 24.09 6.60 -21.85
C TYR A 520 23.62 6.25 -20.43
N LYS A 521 22.71 5.28 -20.26
CA LYS A 521 22.10 4.87 -18.98
C LYS A 521 22.93 3.85 -18.21
N TYR A 522 23.93 3.22 -18.84
CA TYR A 522 24.67 2.13 -18.18
C TYR A 522 25.36 2.60 -16.89
N PRO A 523 25.39 1.76 -15.85
CA PRO A 523 26.06 2.10 -14.60
C PRO A 523 27.58 2.12 -14.81
N ARG A 524 28.20 3.27 -14.52
CA ARG A 524 29.66 3.41 -14.60
C ARG A 524 30.37 2.80 -13.41
N ILE A 525 29.65 2.73 -12.28
CA ILE A 525 30.12 2.14 -11.04
C ILE A 525 29.18 0.99 -10.71
N ILE A 526 29.74 -0.18 -10.40
CA ILE A 526 29.00 -1.34 -9.89
C ILE A 526 29.66 -1.78 -8.58
N GLU A 527 28.87 -1.81 -7.51
CA GLU A 527 29.26 -2.32 -6.20
C GLU A 527 28.45 -3.60 -5.93
N PHE A 528 29.13 -4.68 -5.54
CA PHE A 528 28.47 -5.91 -5.14
C PHE A 528 28.30 -5.93 -3.63
N VAL A 529 27.11 -6.32 -3.16
CA VAL A 529 26.75 -6.39 -1.73
C VAL A 529 25.99 -7.68 -1.45
N ASP A 530 25.98 -8.11 -0.19
CA ASP A 530 25.20 -9.27 0.22
C ASP A 530 23.70 -8.97 0.31
N GLU A 531 23.36 -7.74 0.72
CA GLU A 531 21.98 -7.26 0.84
C GLU A 531 21.89 -5.75 0.62
N LEU A 532 20.72 -5.27 0.16
CA LEU A 532 20.42 -3.85 0.04
C LEU A 532 19.78 -3.31 1.32
N PRO A 533 20.06 -2.06 1.71
CA PRO A 533 19.36 -1.42 2.81
C PRO A 533 17.88 -1.23 2.43
N LYS A 534 17.00 -1.66 3.32
CA LYS A 534 15.55 -1.62 3.10
C LYS A 534 14.82 -0.93 4.25
N THR A 535 13.71 -0.31 3.92
CA THR A 535 12.74 0.10 4.93
C THR A 535 12.11 -1.14 5.56
N ILE A 536 11.45 -0.94 6.70
CA ILE A 536 10.65 -1.99 7.35
C ILE A 536 9.59 -2.58 6.38
N SER A 537 9.14 -1.80 5.39
CA SER A 537 8.21 -2.24 4.33
C SER A 537 8.86 -3.02 3.18
N GLY A 538 10.18 -3.20 3.20
CA GLY A 538 10.94 -3.89 2.15
C GLY A 538 11.36 -3.01 0.98
N LYS A 539 11.04 -1.71 0.98
CA LYS A 539 11.48 -0.77 -0.06
C LYS A 539 12.95 -0.41 0.10
N ILE A 540 13.69 -0.34 -1.00
CA ILE A 540 15.11 0.03 -1.01
C ILE A 540 15.30 1.47 -0.51
N ARG A 541 16.21 1.65 0.44
CA ARG A 541 16.58 2.95 1.02
C ARG A 541 17.74 3.58 0.24
N ARG A 542 17.44 4.16 -0.93
CA ARG A 542 18.47 4.80 -1.78
C ARG A 542 19.19 5.96 -1.08
N VAL A 543 18.51 6.65 -0.16
CA VAL A 543 19.12 7.70 0.66
C VAL A 543 20.32 7.15 1.45
N GLU A 544 20.18 5.98 2.08
CA GLU A 544 21.23 5.34 2.87
C GLU A 544 22.43 4.93 1.99
N ILE A 545 22.15 4.44 0.77
CA ILE A 545 23.21 4.13 -0.20
C ILE A 545 23.96 5.42 -0.59
N ARG A 546 23.24 6.50 -0.90
CA ARG A 546 23.85 7.80 -1.23
C ARG A 546 24.65 8.41 -0.08
N GLU A 547 24.20 8.25 1.16
CA GLU A 547 24.93 8.74 2.34
C GLU A 547 26.24 7.98 2.57
N LYS A 548 26.22 6.65 2.34
CA LYS A 548 27.43 5.83 2.38
C LYS A 548 28.43 6.29 1.30
N ASP A 549 27.95 6.58 0.10
CA ASP A 549 28.78 7.03 -1.00
C ASP A 549 29.42 8.42 -0.78
N LYS A 550 28.76 9.31 -0.01
CA LYS A 550 29.31 10.63 0.36
C LYS A 550 30.41 10.55 1.43
N LYS A 551 30.45 9.46 2.19
CA LYS A 551 31.44 9.26 3.27
C LYS A 551 32.70 8.55 2.78
N ASN A 552 32.65 7.92 1.63
CA ASN A 552 33.77 7.26 0.95
C ASN A 552 34.37 8.16 -0.14
#